data_d7f5e9edc0f67a779a9a661682af9e08
#
_entry.id   d7f5e9edc0f67a779a9a661682af9e08
#
_cell.length_a   1.000
_cell.length_b   1.000
_cell.length_c   1.000
_cell.angle_alpha   90.00
_cell.angle_beta   90.00
_cell.angle_gamma   90.00
#
_symmetry.space_group_name_H-M   'P 1'
#
loop_
_entity.id
_entity.type
_entity.pdbx_description
1 polymer ?
#
loop_
_entity_poly.entity_id
_entity_poly.type
_entity_poly.pdbx_seq_one_letter_code
_entity_poly.pdbx_strand_id
1 'polypeptide(L)'
;MNQLTFSVIPFKDLSSIALYNILFMREQVFALEQNCLYQDIDGLDVAAFHVLGYDEQNELVAYCRLLPPGKPYEGYYSIGRVLTTKNGRGKGYGQLLMAEAMKILKEEDAEMPIKIGAQYYFKEILCYFWICSNRRNIR
;
A
#
# COMPACT_ATOMS: atom_id res chain seq x y z
N MET A 1 -1.31 11.33 20.19
CA MET A 1 -0.42 10.82 19.17
C MET A 1 -1.19 10.03 18.13
N ASN A 2 -0.90 10.26 16.86
CA ASN A 2 -1.57 9.54 15.79
C ASN A 2 -0.92 8.17 15.62
N GLN A 3 -1.63 7.12 15.98
CA GLN A 3 -1.14 5.76 15.88
C GLN A 3 -2.05 4.95 14.98
N LEU A 4 -1.43 4.03 14.25
CA LEU A 4 -2.14 3.05 13.44
C LEU A 4 -1.86 1.65 13.95
N THR A 5 -2.88 0.82 13.88
CA THR A 5 -2.74 -0.62 14.05
C THR A 5 -2.83 -1.25 12.67
N PHE A 6 -1.87 -2.11 12.33
CA PHE A 6 -1.81 -2.71 11.00
C PHE A 6 -2.19 -4.17 11.04
N SER A 7 -2.90 -4.59 9.98
CA SER A 7 -3.14 -6.00 9.69
C SER A 7 -2.61 -6.29 8.29
N VAL A 8 -1.91 -7.42 8.14
CA VAL A 8 -1.38 -7.87 6.85
C VAL A 8 -2.06 -9.17 6.51
N ILE A 9 -2.88 -9.17 5.48
CA ILE A 9 -3.80 -10.28 5.21
C ILE A 9 -3.66 -10.70 3.75
N PRO A 10 -3.36 -11.99 3.47
CA PRO A 10 -3.40 -12.48 2.09
C PRO A 10 -4.85 -12.50 1.59
N PHE A 11 -5.02 -12.41 0.28
CA PHE A 11 -6.36 -12.29 -0.31
C PHE A 11 -7.30 -13.38 0.17
N LYS A 12 -6.82 -14.62 0.22
CA LYS A 12 -7.65 -15.77 0.62
C LYS A 12 -8.24 -15.66 2.02
N ASP A 13 -7.58 -14.89 2.89
CA ASP A 13 -7.99 -14.73 4.28
C ASP A 13 -8.79 -13.45 4.53
N LEU A 14 -8.99 -12.63 3.51
CA LEU A 14 -9.84 -11.45 3.60
C LEU A 14 -11.31 -11.87 3.71
N SER A 15 -12.02 -11.27 4.67
CA SER A 15 -13.47 -11.43 4.69
C SER A 15 -14.07 -10.67 3.53
N SER A 16 -15.30 -11.05 3.15
CA SER A 16 -15.99 -10.34 2.07
C SER A 16 -16.19 -8.87 2.42
N ILE A 17 -16.48 -8.56 3.67
CA ILE A 17 -16.68 -7.16 4.08
C ILE A 17 -15.36 -6.37 4.04
N ALA A 18 -14.25 -6.99 4.45
CA ALA A 18 -12.94 -6.35 4.39
C ALA A 18 -12.56 -6.06 2.93
N LEU A 19 -12.76 -7.02 2.05
CA LEU A 19 -12.49 -6.83 0.63
C LEU A 19 -13.35 -5.71 0.04
N TYR A 20 -14.64 -5.70 0.36
CA TYR A 20 -15.53 -4.65 -0.10
C TYR A 20 -15.05 -3.27 0.35
N ASN A 21 -14.67 -3.15 1.62
CA ASN A 21 -14.18 -1.89 2.16
C ASN A 21 -12.89 -1.43 1.50
N ILE A 22 -11.99 -2.36 1.20
CA ILE A 22 -10.75 -2.06 0.47
C ILE A 22 -11.09 -1.49 -0.92
N LEU A 23 -11.94 -2.17 -1.65
CA LEU A 23 -12.29 -1.74 -3.02
C LEU A 23 -13.05 -0.41 -3.00
N PHE A 24 -13.91 -0.22 -2.01
CA PHE A 24 -14.63 1.04 -1.84
C PHE A 24 -13.65 2.20 -1.64
N MET A 25 -12.67 2.05 -0.73
CA MET A 25 -11.67 3.08 -0.49
C MET A 25 -10.83 3.38 -1.73
N ARG A 26 -10.44 2.33 -2.45
CA ARG A 26 -9.62 2.49 -3.65
C ARG A 26 -10.38 3.28 -4.71
N GLU A 27 -11.66 2.98 -4.89
CA GLU A 27 -12.47 3.74 -5.83
C GLU A 27 -12.60 5.19 -5.42
N GLN A 28 -12.86 5.45 -4.13
CA GLN A 28 -12.97 6.82 -3.63
C GLN A 28 -11.70 7.63 -3.89
N VAL A 29 -10.55 7.07 -3.61
CA VAL A 29 -9.29 7.80 -3.72
C VAL A 29 -8.79 7.85 -5.16
N PHE A 30 -8.72 6.72 -5.84
CA PHE A 30 -8.01 6.66 -7.13
C PHE A 30 -8.90 7.05 -8.31
N ALA A 31 -10.18 6.73 -8.25
CA ALA A 31 -11.08 7.07 -9.35
C ALA A 31 -11.76 8.42 -9.15
N LEU A 32 -12.34 8.65 -7.97
CA LEU A 32 -13.17 9.82 -7.75
C LEU A 32 -12.38 11.04 -7.34
N GLU A 33 -11.51 10.93 -6.34
CA GLU A 33 -10.72 12.09 -5.89
C GLU A 33 -9.70 12.54 -6.92
N GLN A 34 -9.01 11.58 -7.54
CA GLN A 34 -7.96 11.88 -8.53
C GLN A 34 -8.52 12.07 -9.93
N ASN A 35 -9.81 11.82 -10.13
CA ASN A 35 -10.46 11.96 -11.42
C ASN A 35 -9.69 11.22 -12.51
N CYS A 36 -9.27 10.00 -12.21
CA CYS A 36 -8.42 9.22 -13.09
C CYS A 36 -9.19 8.00 -13.59
N LEU A 37 -9.33 7.89 -14.91
CA LEU A 37 -10.00 6.76 -15.53
C LEU A 37 -8.97 5.69 -15.86
N TYR A 38 -8.81 4.73 -14.97
CA TYR A 38 -8.01 3.55 -15.23
C TYR A 38 -8.62 2.36 -14.49
N GLN A 39 -8.19 1.18 -14.87
CA GLN A 39 -8.74 -0.03 -14.27
C GLN A 39 -8.08 -0.29 -12.93
N ASP A 40 -8.78 0.04 -11.84
CA ASP A 40 -8.26 -0.18 -10.50
C ASP A 40 -8.20 -1.67 -10.15
N ILE A 41 -9.24 -2.41 -10.47
CA ILE A 41 -9.27 -3.86 -10.26
C ILE A 41 -8.57 -4.52 -11.43
N ASP A 42 -7.31 -4.89 -11.24
CA ASP A 42 -6.40 -5.29 -12.32
C ASP A 42 -6.10 -6.79 -12.34
N GLY A 43 -6.75 -7.56 -11.46
CA GLY A 43 -6.53 -8.99 -11.36
C GLY A 43 -5.35 -9.39 -10.48
N LEU A 44 -4.59 -8.44 -9.96
CA LEU A 44 -3.40 -8.74 -9.15
C LEU A 44 -3.71 -8.88 -7.66
N ASP A 45 -4.89 -8.48 -7.24
CA ASP A 45 -5.27 -8.50 -5.82
C ASP A 45 -5.26 -9.90 -5.22
N VAL A 46 -5.58 -10.90 -6.03
CA VAL A 46 -5.68 -12.30 -5.57
C VAL A 46 -4.32 -12.82 -5.09
N ALA A 47 -3.23 -12.38 -5.73
CA ALA A 47 -1.87 -12.81 -5.38
C ALA A 47 -1.20 -11.90 -4.35
N ALA A 48 -1.90 -10.87 -3.90
CA ALA A 48 -1.32 -9.83 -3.07
C ALA A 48 -1.52 -10.09 -1.59
N PHE A 49 -0.64 -9.46 -0.79
CA PHE A 49 -0.93 -9.23 0.63
C PHE A 49 -1.49 -7.83 0.77
N HIS A 50 -2.50 -7.70 1.60
CA HIS A 50 -3.20 -6.44 1.80
C HIS A 50 -2.85 -5.89 3.16
N VAL A 51 -2.34 -4.67 3.20
CA VAL A 51 -1.94 -4.00 4.44
C VAL A 51 -3.03 -2.99 4.78
N LEU A 52 -3.68 -3.21 5.91
CA LEU A 52 -4.79 -2.38 6.38
C LEU A 52 -4.35 -1.64 7.64
N GLY A 53 -4.50 -0.33 7.64
CA GLY A 53 -4.18 0.51 8.79
C GLY A 53 -5.44 1.08 9.41
N TYR A 54 -5.60 0.82 10.69
CA TYR A 54 -6.76 1.27 11.47
C TYR A 54 -6.33 2.34 12.46
N ASP A 55 -7.15 3.37 12.61
CA ASP A 55 -6.87 4.43 13.58
C ASP A 55 -7.33 4.05 15.00
N GLU A 56 -7.24 4.99 15.92
CA GLU A 56 -7.59 4.75 17.31
C GLU A 56 -9.08 4.48 17.53
N GLN A 57 -9.91 4.90 16.57
CA GLN A 57 -11.35 4.61 16.58
C GLN A 57 -11.67 3.31 15.84
N ASN A 58 -10.64 2.56 15.45
CA ASN A 58 -10.78 1.31 14.71
C ASN A 58 -11.40 1.49 13.33
N GLU A 59 -11.17 2.66 12.73
CA GLU A 59 -11.59 2.93 11.36
C GLU A 59 -10.44 2.65 10.40
N LEU A 60 -10.75 2.08 9.24
CA LEU A 60 -9.79 1.81 8.19
C LEU A 60 -9.44 3.13 7.49
N VAL A 61 -8.21 3.59 7.68
CA VAL A 61 -7.78 4.91 7.19
C VAL A 61 -6.56 4.86 6.27
N ALA A 62 -5.89 3.71 6.18
CA ALA A 62 -4.70 3.57 5.35
C ALA A 62 -4.67 2.17 4.76
N TYR A 63 -4.14 2.06 3.54
CA TYR A 63 -4.10 0.78 2.84
C TYR A 63 -2.98 0.79 1.80
N CYS A 64 -2.35 -0.36 1.63
CA CYS A 64 -1.54 -0.60 0.44
C CYS A 64 -1.57 -2.08 0.07
N ARG A 65 -1.12 -2.35 -1.13
CA ARG A 65 -1.07 -3.71 -1.69
C ARG A 65 0.39 -4.10 -1.90
N LEU A 66 0.77 -5.27 -1.40
CA LEU A 66 2.11 -5.82 -1.57
C LEU A 66 2.03 -6.99 -2.52
N LEU A 67 2.84 -6.96 -3.57
CA LEU A 67 2.89 -8.04 -4.55
C LEU A 67 4.26 -8.71 -4.53
N PRO A 68 4.27 -10.06 -4.59
CA PRO A 68 5.53 -10.80 -4.68
C PRO A 68 6.21 -10.59 -6.04
N PRO A 69 7.49 -10.96 -6.17
CA PRO A 69 8.16 -10.89 -7.48
C PRO A 69 7.42 -11.71 -8.51
N GLY A 70 7.37 -11.21 -9.73
CA GLY A 70 6.71 -11.87 -10.85
C GLY A 70 5.79 -10.93 -11.59
N LYS A 71 4.75 -10.45 -10.95
CA LYS A 71 3.81 -9.50 -11.52
C LYS A 71 3.54 -8.42 -10.50
N PRO A 72 3.54 -7.15 -10.89
CA PRO A 72 3.81 -6.68 -12.25
C PRO A 72 5.29 -6.68 -12.63
N TYR A 73 6.20 -6.90 -11.68
CA TYR A 73 7.63 -6.80 -11.94
C TYR A 73 8.37 -8.07 -11.56
N GLU A 74 9.09 -8.65 -12.53
CA GLU A 74 9.98 -9.77 -12.23
C GLU A 74 11.19 -9.28 -11.45
N GLY A 75 11.57 -10.05 -10.41
CA GLY A 75 12.73 -9.73 -9.59
C GLY A 75 12.52 -8.62 -8.58
N TYR A 76 11.28 -8.19 -8.37
CA TYR A 76 10.98 -7.11 -7.43
C TYR A 76 9.73 -7.42 -6.64
N TYR A 77 9.75 -7.08 -5.35
CA TYR A 77 8.51 -6.85 -4.64
C TYR A 77 7.90 -5.54 -5.14
N SER A 78 6.59 -5.42 -5.03
CA SER A 78 5.89 -4.19 -5.42
C SER A 78 5.01 -3.70 -4.28
N ILE A 79 5.06 -2.40 -4.04
CA ILE A 79 4.11 -1.71 -3.15
C ILE A 79 3.27 -0.81 -4.03
N GLY A 80 1.97 -1.05 -4.06
CA GLY A 80 1.07 -0.26 -4.89
C GLY A 80 -0.25 0.00 -4.20
N ARG A 81 -1.11 0.73 -4.89
CA ARG A 81 -2.42 1.13 -4.36
C ARG A 81 -2.31 1.76 -2.97
N VAL A 82 -1.27 2.59 -2.77
CA VAL A 82 -1.01 3.25 -1.49
C VAL A 82 -2.01 4.40 -1.32
N LEU A 83 -2.75 4.38 -0.23
CA LEU A 83 -3.71 5.44 0.03
C LEU A 83 -3.89 5.70 1.52
N THR A 84 -4.30 6.91 1.82
CA THR A 84 -4.94 7.25 3.10
C THR A 84 -6.28 7.86 2.79
N THR A 85 -7.26 7.65 3.67
CA THR A 85 -8.58 8.25 3.49
C THR A 85 -8.52 9.75 3.78
N LYS A 86 -9.53 10.46 3.30
CA LYS A 86 -9.63 11.90 3.52
C LYS A 86 -9.53 12.26 5.01
N ASN A 87 -10.20 11.50 5.86
CA ASN A 87 -10.20 11.72 7.30
C ASN A 87 -8.85 11.42 7.95
N GLY A 88 -8.03 10.60 7.30
CA GLY A 88 -6.72 10.21 7.83
C GLY A 88 -5.56 11.07 7.35
N ARG A 89 -5.83 12.04 6.48
CA ARG A 89 -4.75 12.85 5.91
C ARG A 89 -4.28 13.93 6.88
N GLY A 90 -3.01 14.32 6.71
CA GLY A 90 -2.39 15.33 7.58
C GLY A 90 -1.95 14.80 8.91
N LYS A 91 -2.01 13.50 9.14
CA LYS A 91 -1.67 12.87 10.42
C LYS A 91 -0.43 11.99 10.36
N GLY A 92 0.26 11.97 9.23
CA GLY A 92 1.46 11.15 9.04
C GLY A 92 1.18 9.68 8.77
N TYR A 93 -0.04 9.31 8.49
CA TYR A 93 -0.42 7.91 8.28
C TYR A 93 0.23 7.30 7.04
N GLY A 94 0.46 8.10 5.99
CA GLY A 94 1.13 7.61 4.80
C GLY A 94 2.55 7.15 5.09
N GLN A 95 3.27 7.89 5.93
CA GLN A 95 4.62 7.51 6.32
C GLN A 95 4.62 6.25 7.18
N LEU A 96 3.69 6.16 8.11
CA LEU A 96 3.57 4.97 8.96
C LEU A 96 3.25 3.74 8.11
N LEU A 97 2.35 3.88 7.15
CA LEU A 97 1.96 2.81 6.25
C LEU A 97 3.15 2.32 5.43
N MET A 98 3.92 3.24 4.84
CA MET A 98 5.08 2.88 4.03
C MET A 98 6.17 2.24 4.88
N ALA A 99 6.39 2.74 6.09
CA ALA A 99 7.37 2.14 7.00
C ALA A 99 6.99 0.70 7.33
N GLU A 100 5.71 0.45 7.58
CA GLU A 100 5.22 -0.89 7.86
C GLU A 100 5.36 -1.81 6.65
N ALA A 101 5.00 -1.33 5.46
CA ALA A 101 5.13 -2.10 4.24
C ALA A 101 6.58 -2.49 3.95
N MET A 102 7.50 -1.54 4.10
CA MET A 102 8.93 -1.80 3.91
C MET A 102 9.44 -2.82 4.92
N LYS A 103 9.02 -2.71 6.16
CA LYS A 103 9.40 -3.65 7.22
C LYS A 103 8.95 -5.07 6.89
N ILE A 104 7.69 -5.22 6.47
CA ILE A 104 7.13 -6.51 6.11
C ILE A 104 7.93 -7.17 5.00
N LEU A 105 8.21 -6.42 3.94
CA LEU A 105 8.93 -6.98 2.79
C LEU A 105 10.38 -7.31 3.13
N LYS A 106 11.03 -6.54 3.98
CA LYS A 106 12.41 -6.82 4.41
C LYS A 106 12.49 -8.05 5.30
N GLU A 107 11.49 -8.28 6.11
CA GLU A 107 11.42 -9.49 6.92
C GLU A 107 11.24 -10.73 6.06
N GLU A 108 10.55 -10.57 4.92
CA GLU A 108 10.34 -11.66 3.99
C GLU A 108 11.61 -12.00 3.22
N ASP A 109 12.26 -10.99 2.63
CA ASP A 109 13.52 -11.15 1.91
C ASP A 109 14.24 -9.80 1.86
N ALA A 110 15.26 -9.63 2.71
CA ALA A 110 15.97 -8.37 2.84
C ALA A 110 16.75 -7.98 1.57
N GLU A 111 17.08 -8.97 0.73
CA GLU A 111 17.87 -8.72 -0.47
C GLU A 111 17.03 -8.44 -1.71
N MET A 112 15.73 -8.74 -1.67
CA MET A 112 14.85 -8.53 -2.83
C MET A 112 14.57 -7.04 -3.00
N PRO A 113 14.83 -6.48 -4.18
CA PRO A 113 14.52 -5.06 -4.43
C PRO A 113 13.01 -4.80 -4.45
N ILE A 114 12.65 -3.56 -4.18
CA ILE A 114 11.26 -3.15 -4.05
C ILE A 114 11.00 -2.02 -5.04
N LYS A 115 9.93 -2.16 -5.84
CA LYS A 115 9.41 -1.07 -6.67
C LYS A 115 8.14 -0.53 -6.05
N ILE A 116 8.03 0.79 -5.99
CA ILE A 116 6.89 1.47 -5.40
C ILE A 116 6.13 2.17 -6.53
N GLY A 117 4.85 1.85 -6.65
CA GLY A 117 3.96 2.52 -7.59
C GLY A 117 3.66 3.92 -7.08
N ALA A 118 4.12 4.94 -7.82
CA ALA A 118 3.92 6.32 -7.43
C ALA A 118 2.52 6.78 -7.82
N GLN A 119 1.70 7.10 -6.85
CA GLN A 119 0.45 7.78 -7.07
C GLN A 119 0.69 9.27 -6.88
N TYR A 120 0.08 10.07 -7.72
CA TYR A 120 0.28 11.52 -7.71
C TYR A 120 0.06 12.13 -6.32
N TYR A 121 -0.93 11.61 -5.62
CA TYR A 121 -1.34 12.14 -4.33
C TYR A 121 -0.28 12.01 -3.24
N PHE A 122 0.56 10.99 -3.32
CA PHE A 122 1.59 10.70 -2.32
C PHE A 122 3.00 10.84 -2.89
N LYS A 123 3.12 11.63 -3.94
CA LYS A 123 4.36 11.71 -4.71
C LYS A 123 5.59 11.98 -3.84
N GLU A 124 5.50 12.91 -2.92
CA GLU A 124 6.64 13.28 -2.09
C GLU A 124 7.05 12.15 -1.13
N ILE A 125 6.06 11.55 -0.49
CA ILE A 125 6.30 10.45 0.45
C ILE A 125 6.85 9.24 -0.30
N LEU A 126 6.25 8.89 -1.41
CA LEU A 126 6.67 7.74 -2.21
C LEU A 126 8.06 7.94 -2.79
N CYS A 127 8.39 9.15 -3.23
CA CYS A 127 9.72 9.44 -3.72
C CYS A 127 10.79 9.24 -2.63
N TYR A 128 10.52 9.67 -1.42
CA TYR A 128 11.45 9.47 -0.31
C TYR A 128 11.73 7.98 -0.08
N PHE A 129 10.70 7.19 0.03
CA PHE A 129 10.84 5.75 0.27
C PHE A 129 11.44 5.03 -0.94
N TRP A 130 11.09 5.45 -2.14
CA TRP A 130 11.65 4.90 -3.37
C TRP A 130 13.16 5.10 -3.41
N ILE A 131 13.64 6.30 -3.11
CA ILE A 131 15.07 6.61 -3.07
C ILE A 131 15.77 5.74 -2.03
N CYS A 132 15.18 5.59 -0.85
CA CYS A 132 15.74 4.74 0.20
C CYS A 132 15.83 3.28 -0.23
N SER A 133 14.80 2.77 -0.91
CA SER A 133 14.81 1.40 -1.43
C SER A 133 15.87 1.21 -2.49
N ASN A 134 15.94 2.14 -3.44
CA ASN A 134 16.87 2.01 -4.55
C ASN A 134 18.32 2.16 -4.12
N ARG A 135 18.60 2.95 -3.10
CA ARG A 135 19.97 3.04 -2.57
C ARG A 135 20.49 1.70 -2.09
N ARG A 136 19.61 0.86 -1.58
CA ARG A 136 20.00 -0.48 -1.13
C ARG A 136 20.21 -1.43 -2.29
N ASN A 137 19.52 -1.18 -3.39
CA ASN A 137 19.58 -2.06 -4.57
C ASN A 137 20.73 -1.73 -5.50
N ILE A 138 21.36 -0.59 -5.33
CA ILE A 138 22.49 -0.14 -6.16
C ILE A 138 23.81 -0.74 -5.67
N ARG A 139 23.79 -1.47 -4.59
CA ARG A 139 25.01 -2.10 -4.07
C ARG A 139 25.34 -3.37 -4.86
#